data_64e8c535f7fb5185cc1870f47f0250c3
#
_entry.id   64e8c535f7fb5185cc1870f47f0250c3
#
_cell.length_a   1.000
_cell.length_b   1.000
_cell.length_c   1.000
_cell.angle_alpha   90.00
_cell.angle_beta   90.00
_cell.angle_gamma   90.00
#
_symmetry.space_group_name_H-M   'P 1'
#
loop_
_entity.id
_entity.type
_entity.pdbx_description
1 polymer ?
#
loop_
_entity_poly.entity_id
_entity_poly.type
_entity_poly.pdbx_seq_one_letter_code
_entity_poly.pdbx_strand_id
1 'polypeptide(L)'
;MPYLSASDLPSGNAGDRFRALLARPGILGIPGAHNGLAAQQVKAAGFSACYLSGGAMSASMGMPDLGIITVDDVCFFIRQVSRASGLPVLVDGDTGYGEALNVMNMVRAFEDAGAAAVHLEDQILPKKCGHLNDKKLASIEDMAAKVAAAAHARRHLFIIARTDAAASEGMEGALARARRYMEAGADAIFPEAMLSEEMFREFASRMPGVPLLANMTEFGRTPFFTKQQFEDFGYKMVIWPVTSLRVAAKAQAGLYRAIARDGGAHNCVAQMLTRKELYETIDYDGFEALDATIIKTIVPDPMLPSGLGVQQ
;
A
#
# COMPACT_ATOMS: atom_id res chain seq x y z
N MET A 1 0.13 -13.76 14.43
CA MET A 1 0.39 -15.17 14.09
C MET A 1 0.89 -15.27 12.67
N PRO A 2 1.81 -16.17 12.43
CA PRO A 2 2.45 -16.27 11.14
C PRO A 2 1.45 -16.71 10.06
N TYR A 3 1.52 -16.10 8.90
CA TYR A 3 0.74 -16.46 7.70
C TYR A 3 0.96 -17.93 7.24
N LEU A 4 1.82 -18.67 7.92
CA LEU A 4 2.13 -20.08 7.65
C LEU A 4 1.01 -21.03 8.06
N SER A 5 0.17 -20.66 9.03
CA SER A 5 -0.96 -21.47 9.46
C SER A 5 -2.21 -21.05 8.72
N ALA A 6 -2.90 -21.98 8.08
CA ALA A 6 -4.13 -21.70 7.32
C ALA A 6 -5.24 -21.10 8.22
N SER A 7 -5.30 -21.50 9.50
CA SER A 7 -6.22 -20.95 10.50
C SER A 7 -6.00 -19.48 10.80
N ASP A 8 -4.80 -18.96 10.55
CA ASP A 8 -4.41 -17.59 10.87
C ASP A 8 -4.59 -16.64 9.68
N LEU A 9 -4.89 -17.19 8.50
CA LEU A 9 -5.15 -16.39 7.32
C LEU A 9 -6.50 -15.69 7.46
N PRO A 10 -6.59 -14.41 7.04
CA PRO A 10 -7.86 -13.70 7.04
C PRO A 10 -8.88 -14.42 6.15
N SER A 11 -10.12 -14.55 6.62
CA SER A 11 -11.22 -15.13 5.84
C SER A 11 -11.65 -14.19 4.71
N GLY A 12 -12.05 -14.77 3.57
CA GLY A 12 -12.49 -14.04 2.39
C GLY A 12 -11.35 -13.37 1.61
N ASN A 13 -11.67 -12.86 0.44
CA ASN A 13 -10.67 -12.18 -0.39
C ASN A 13 -10.36 -10.75 0.12
N ALA A 14 -9.19 -10.23 -0.24
CA ALA A 14 -8.70 -8.97 0.25
C ALA A 14 -9.57 -7.77 -0.17
N GLY A 15 -10.08 -7.78 -1.41
CA GLY A 15 -10.91 -6.69 -1.94
C GLY A 15 -12.25 -6.57 -1.23
N ASP A 16 -12.91 -7.69 -0.90
CA ASP A 16 -14.18 -7.65 -0.16
C ASP A 16 -13.97 -7.19 1.28
N ARG A 17 -12.86 -7.58 1.90
CA ARG A 17 -12.48 -7.04 3.21
C ARG A 17 -12.25 -5.53 3.16
N PHE A 18 -11.65 -5.02 2.09
CA PHE A 18 -11.48 -3.57 1.91
C PHE A 18 -12.83 -2.86 1.74
N ARG A 19 -13.74 -3.39 0.91
CA ARG A 19 -15.11 -2.86 0.77
C ARG A 19 -15.87 -2.85 2.09
N ALA A 20 -15.73 -3.91 2.88
CA ALA A 20 -16.36 -3.98 4.21
C ALA A 20 -15.83 -2.90 5.17
N LEU A 21 -14.55 -2.50 5.07
CA LEU A 21 -14.03 -1.37 5.83
C LEU A 21 -14.63 -0.04 5.37
N LEU A 22 -14.79 0.16 4.06
CA LEU A 22 -15.41 1.36 3.52
C LEU A 22 -16.91 1.49 3.84
N ALA A 23 -17.59 0.38 4.06
CA ALA A 23 -19.00 0.38 4.46
C ALA A 23 -19.20 0.83 5.93
N ARG A 24 -18.16 0.85 6.76
CA ARG A 24 -18.24 1.31 8.15
C ARG A 24 -18.42 2.84 8.21
N PRO A 25 -19.05 3.35 9.28
CA PRO A 25 -19.06 4.79 9.55
C PRO A 25 -17.66 5.36 9.66
N GLY A 26 -17.52 6.64 9.29
CA GLY A 26 -16.26 7.36 9.37
C GLY A 26 -15.34 7.16 8.17
N ILE A 27 -14.23 7.88 8.18
CA ILE A 27 -13.19 7.84 7.17
C ILE A 27 -12.16 6.76 7.48
N LEU A 28 -11.74 5.97 6.49
CA LEU A 28 -10.69 4.97 6.61
C LEU A 28 -9.31 5.63 6.50
N GLY A 29 -8.52 5.57 7.59
CA GLY A 29 -7.10 5.96 7.57
C GLY A 29 -6.23 4.80 7.09
N ILE A 30 -5.38 5.05 6.09
CA ILE A 30 -4.58 4.04 5.41
C ILE A 30 -3.10 4.49 5.37
N PRO A 31 -2.34 4.31 6.46
CA PRO A 31 -0.93 4.74 6.51
C PRO A 31 -0.04 3.90 5.60
N GLY A 32 1.02 4.53 5.09
CA GLY A 32 2.02 3.90 4.23
C GLY A 32 2.90 2.91 4.98
N ALA A 33 3.08 1.73 4.39
CA ALA A 33 4.02 0.71 4.85
C ALA A 33 4.85 0.21 3.66
N HIS A 34 6.15 0.36 3.73
CA HIS A 34 7.07 0.04 2.62
C HIS A 34 7.79 -1.31 2.78
N ASN A 35 7.50 -2.03 3.87
CA ASN A 35 7.96 -3.41 4.10
C ASN A 35 7.09 -4.11 5.15
N GLY A 36 7.34 -5.41 5.37
CA GLY A 36 6.56 -6.22 6.30
C GLY A 36 6.61 -5.73 7.75
N LEU A 37 7.77 -5.26 8.24
CA LEU A 37 7.92 -4.75 9.60
C LEU A 37 7.07 -3.47 9.81
N ALA A 38 7.13 -2.53 8.86
CA ALA A 38 6.30 -1.33 8.89
C ALA A 38 4.81 -1.69 8.88
N ALA A 39 4.40 -2.70 8.12
CA ALA A 39 3.01 -3.15 8.07
C ALA A 39 2.52 -3.78 9.39
N GLN A 40 3.39 -4.53 10.09
CA GLN A 40 3.10 -5.03 11.43
C GLN A 40 2.93 -3.89 12.44
N GLN A 41 3.78 -2.86 12.36
CA GLN A 41 3.66 -1.67 13.19
C GLN A 41 2.38 -0.87 12.90
N VAL A 42 1.95 -0.77 11.64
CA VAL A 42 0.63 -0.20 11.26
C VAL A 42 -0.50 -0.96 11.94
N LYS A 43 -0.46 -2.30 11.90
CA LYS A 43 -1.46 -3.15 12.56
C LYS A 43 -1.45 -2.98 14.08
N ALA A 44 -0.27 -2.98 14.68
CA ALA A 44 -0.11 -2.80 16.13
C ALA A 44 -0.62 -1.43 16.61
N ALA A 45 -0.53 -0.39 15.76
CA ALA A 45 -1.09 0.93 16.02
C ALA A 45 -2.63 1.01 15.85
N GLY A 46 -3.30 -0.11 15.53
CA GLY A 46 -4.75 -0.21 15.45
C GLY A 46 -5.37 0.17 14.10
N PHE A 47 -4.58 0.36 13.06
CA PHE A 47 -5.11 0.59 11.71
C PHE A 47 -5.65 -0.71 11.09
N SER A 48 -6.70 -0.56 10.28
CA SER A 48 -7.41 -1.69 9.65
C SER A 48 -7.02 -1.94 8.19
N ALA A 49 -6.23 -1.06 7.59
CA ALA A 49 -5.68 -1.17 6.24
C ALA A 49 -4.33 -0.47 6.18
N CYS A 50 -3.52 -0.77 5.17
CA CYS A 50 -2.26 -0.08 4.90
C CYS A 50 -2.11 0.24 3.41
N TYR A 51 -1.24 1.21 3.11
CA TYR A 51 -0.96 1.68 1.76
C TYR A 51 0.46 1.33 1.33
N LEU A 52 0.61 0.89 0.10
CA LEU A 52 1.90 0.60 -0.53
C LEU A 52 2.14 1.61 -1.66
N SER A 53 2.97 2.60 -1.37
CA SER A 53 3.28 3.71 -2.28
C SER A 53 4.34 3.35 -3.30
N GLY A 54 4.15 3.70 -4.58
CA GLY A 54 5.16 3.61 -5.63
C GLY A 54 6.43 4.39 -5.28
N GLY A 55 6.28 5.61 -4.76
CA GLY A 55 7.40 6.41 -4.28
C GLY A 55 8.15 5.77 -3.12
N ALA A 56 7.46 5.08 -2.20
CA ALA A 56 8.12 4.40 -1.10
C ALA A 56 8.84 3.13 -1.55
N MET A 57 8.23 2.35 -2.47
CA MET A 57 8.87 1.18 -3.06
C MET A 57 10.13 1.56 -3.83
N SER A 58 10.03 2.50 -4.78
CA SER A 58 11.15 2.98 -5.58
C SER A 58 12.30 3.49 -4.71
N ALA A 59 12.01 4.35 -3.72
CA ALA A 59 13.02 4.88 -2.82
C ALA A 59 13.68 3.80 -1.95
N SER A 60 12.93 2.76 -1.52
CA SER A 60 13.47 1.61 -0.78
C SER A 60 14.47 0.81 -1.62
N MET A 61 14.30 0.82 -2.94
CA MET A 61 15.22 0.19 -3.90
C MET A 61 16.36 1.14 -4.34
N GLY A 62 16.43 2.36 -3.78
CA GLY A 62 17.41 3.38 -4.17
C GLY A 62 17.14 4.04 -5.51
N MET A 63 15.91 4.00 -6.01
CA MET A 63 15.50 4.54 -7.31
C MET A 63 14.53 5.71 -7.16
N PRO A 64 14.52 6.65 -8.13
CA PRO A 64 13.51 7.71 -8.16
C PRO A 64 12.15 7.15 -8.60
N ASP A 65 11.08 7.82 -8.16
CA ASP A 65 9.69 7.51 -8.49
C ASP A 65 9.30 8.06 -9.88
N LEU A 66 9.70 7.36 -10.93
CA LEU A 66 9.52 7.74 -12.34
C LEU A 66 8.91 6.60 -13.19
N GLY A 67 8.24 5.64 -12.57
CA GLY A 67 7.66 4.49 -13.27
C GLY A 67 8.71 3.47 -13.75
N ILE A 68 9.83 3.33 -13.03
CA ILE A 68 10.93 2.42 -13.38
C ILE A 68 10.69 1.00 -12.90
N ILE A 69 10.05 0.85 -11.71
CA ILE A 69 9.80 -0.46 -11.11
C ILE A 69 8.76 -1.25 -11.92
N THR A 70 8.91 -2.56 -11.90
CA THR A 70 8.07 -3.49 -12.68
C THR A 70 6.88 -4.02 -11.86
N VAL A 71 5.93 -4.66 -12.53
CA VAL A 71 4.82 -5.39 -11.88
C VAL A 71 5.35 -6.43 -10.89
N ASP A 72 6.43 -7.14 -11.22
CA ASP A 72 7.00 -8.18 -10.36
C ASP A 72 7.64 -7.59 -9.10
N ASP A 73 8.32 -6.45 -9.22
CA ASP A 73 8.85 -5.72 -8.07
C ASP A 73 7.71 -5.33 -7.10
N VAL A 74 6.63 -4.78 -7.62
CA VAL A 74 5.46 -4.40 -6.81
C VAL A 74 4.81 -5.62 -6.18
N CYS A 75 4.66 -6.72 -6.91
CA CYS A 75 4.13 -7.98 -6.36
C CYS A 75 5.00 -8.52 -5.21
N PHE A 76 6.32 -8.33 -5.27
CA PHE A 76 7.20 -8.69 -4.16
C PHE A 76 6.85 -7.89 -2.89
N PHE A 77 6.70 -6.56 -3.00
CA PHE A 77 6.30 -5.72 -1.87
C PHE A 77 4.88 -6.03 -1.36
N ILE A 78 3.92 -6.27 -2.26
CA ILE A 78 2.56 -6.66 -1.89
C ILE A 78 2.58 -7.92 -1.02
N ARG A 79 3.30 -8.95 -1.45
CA ARG A 79 3.43 -10.20 -0.69
C ARG A 79 4.03 -10.00 0.70
N GLN A 80 5.06 -9.17 0.82
CA GLN A 80 5.66 -8.87 2.13
C GLN A 80 4.66 -8.20 3.07
N VAL A 81 4.03 -7.11 2.61
CA VAL A 81 3.14 -6.28 3.41
C VAL A 81 1.87 -7.04 3.79
N SER A 82 1.23 -7.71 2.83
CA SER A 82 -0.02 -8.45 3.06
C SER A 82 0.17 -9.65 3.99
N ARG A 83 1.24 -10.43 3.80
CA ARG A 83 1.54 -11.60 4.64
C ARG A 83 1.93 -11.23 6.07
N ALA A 84 2.77 -10.20 6.22
CA ALA A 84 3.23 -9.78 7.54
C ALA A 84 2.10 -9.22 8.41
N SER A 85 1.16 -8.46 7.82
CA SER A 85 0.12 -7.77 8.57
C SER A 85 -1.24 -8.49 8.57
N GLY A 86 -1.57 -9.19 7.47
CA GLY A 86 -2.92 -9.69 7.20
C GLY A 86 -3.94 -8.59 6.90
N LEU A 87 -3.52 -7.32 6.85
CA LEU A 87 -4.39 -6.18 6.54
C LEU A 87 -4.71 -6.11 5.04
N PRO A 88 -5.88 -5.60 4.66
CA PRO A 88 -6.11 -5.15 3.29
C PRO A 88 -5.10 -4.08 2.87
N VAL A 89 -4.48 -4.27 1.70
CA VAL A 89 -3.44 -3.37 1.16
C VAL A 89 -3.99 -2.62 -0.04
N LEU A 90 -3.98 -1.28 0.03
CA LEU A 90 -4.17 -0.41 -1.12
C LEU A 90 -2.80 -0.18 -1.77
N VAL A 91 -2.70 -0.40 -3.07
CA VAL A 91 -1.45 -0.39 -3.83
C VAL A 91 -1.44 0.73 -4.86
N ASP A 92 -0.30 1.38 -5.02
CA ASP A 92 -0.01 2.27 -6.13
C ASP A 92 0.23 1.45 -7.41
N GLY A 93 -0.61 1.63 -8.40
CA GLY A 93 -0.51 0.97 -9.70
C GLY A 93 0.09 1.85 -10.78
N ASP A 94 0.68 3.00 -10.42
CA ASP A 94 1.23 3.97 -11.36
C ASP A 94 0.22 4.24 -12.52
N THR A 95 0.69 4.22 -13.77
CA THR A 95 -0.15 4.41 -14.97
C THR A 95 -0.69 3.08 -15.54
N GLY A 96 -0.53 1.95 -14.81
CA GLY A 96 -0.99 0.62 -15.22
C GLY A 96 0.05 -0.22 -15.97
N TYR A 97 1.33 0.18 -15.98
CA TYR A 97 2.48 -0.53 -16.56
C TYR A 97 2.37 -0.78 -18.07
N GLY A 98 1.60 0.02 -18.77
CA GLY A 98 1.40 -0.03 -20.23
C GLY A 98 -0.05 0.23 -20.61
N GLU A 99 -0.51 -0.42 -21.68
CA GLU A 99 -1.86 -0.26 -22.22
C GLU A 99 -2.86 -1.28 -21.62
N ALA A 100 -4.05 -1.38 -22.16
CA ALA A 100 -5.17 -2.16 -21.59
C ALA A 100 -4.80 -3.60 -21.16
N LEU A 101 -4.09 -4.35 -22.01
CA LEU A 101 -3.67 -5.71 -21.66
C LEU A 101 -2.63 -5.75 -20.53
N ASN A 102 -1.75 -4.74 -20.44
CA ASN A 102 -0.79 -4.63 -19.35
C ASN A 102 -1.52 -4.33 -18.03
N VAL A 103 -2.53 -3.45 -18.06
CA VAL A 103 -3.39 -3.15 -16.90
C VAL A 103 -4.11 -4.43 -16.44
N MET A 104 -4.68 -5.20 -17.35
CA MET A 104 -5.35 -6.47 -17.02
C MET A 104 -4.36 -7.46 -16.36
N ASN A 105 -3.15 -7.60 -16.92
CA ASN A 105 -2.10 -8.44 -16.33
C ASN A 105 -1.69 -7.95 -14.94
N MET A 106 -1.47 -6.66 -14.77
CA MET A 106 -1.16 -6.05 -13.46
C MET A 106 -2.25 -6.35 -12.42
N VAL A 107 -3.53 -6.14 -12.77
CA VAL A 107 -4.65 -6.41 -11.86
C VAL A 107 -4.65 -7.87 -11.40
N ARG A 108 -4.44 -8.82 -12.32
CA ARG A 108 -4.36 -10.24 -11.99
C ARG A 108 -3.18 -10.54 -11.08
N ALA A 109 -1.98 -10.02 -11.44
CA ALA A 109 -0.77 -10.23 -10.65
C ALA A 109 -0.89 -9.63 -9.23
N PHE A 110 -1.49 -8.45 -9.11
CA PHE A 110 -1.67 -7.79 -7.81
C PHE A 110 -2.69 -8.53 -6.92
N GLU A 111 -3.80 -9.02 -7.49
CA GLU A 111 -4.74 -9.87 -6.76
C GLU A 111 -4.07 -11.15 -6.25
N ASP A 112 -3.31 -11.84 -7.10
CA ASP A 112 -2.61 -13.09 -6.76
C ASP A 112 -1.48 -12.83 -5.73
N ALA A 113 -0.91 -11.64 -5.70
CA ALA A 113 0.05 -11.22 -4.68
C ALA A 113 -0.60 -10.84 -3.34
N GLY A 114 -1.93 -10.60 -3.29
CA GLY A 114 -2.69 -10.30 -2.08
C GLY A 114 -3.13 -8.84 -1.92
N ALA A 115 -3.11 -8.04 -3.00
CA ALA A 115 -3.66 -6.69 -2.98
C ALA A 115 -5.17 -6.68 -2.75
N ALA A 116 -5.66 -5.67 -2.02
CA ALA A 116 -7.08 -5.45 -1.76
C ALA A 116 -7.67 -4.35 -2.65
N ALA A 117 -6.88 -3.33 -2.92
CA ALA A 117 -7.25 -2.21 -3.76
C ALA A 117 -6.03 -1.71 -4.55
N VAL A 118 -6.29 -1.06 -5.67
CA VAL A 118 -5.27 -0.40 -6.48
C VAL A 118 -5.78 0.95 -6.94
N HIS A 119 -4.90 1.95 -7.00
CA HIS A 119 -5.20 3.14 -7.80
C HIS A 119 -4.34 3.20 -9.06
N LEU A 120 -4.91 3.75 -10.11
CA LEU A 120 -4.29 4.02 -11.41
C LEU A 120 -4.39 5.51 -11.70
N GLU A 121 -3.33 6.13 -12.21
CA GLU A 121 -3.30 7.56 -12.50
C GLU A 121 -3.29 7.87 -13.99
N ASP A 122 -3.85 9.02 -14.35
CA ASP A 122 -4.00 9.49 -15.73
C ASP A 122 -2.77 10.23 -16.28
N GLN A 123 -1.58 10.00 -15.72
CA GLN A 123 -0.34 10.52 -16.29
C GLN A 123 0.15 9.64 -17.46
N ILE A 124 0.97 10.22 -18.35
CA ILE A 124 1.78 9.47 -19.31
C ILE A 124 3.22 9.37 -18.82
N LEU A 125 3.92 8.29 -19.23
CA LEU A 125 5.31 8.06 -18.84
C LEU A 125 6.27 9.06 -19.53
N PRO A 126 7.34 9.49 -18.87
CA PRO A 126 7.68 9.20 -17.47
C PRO A 126 6.77 9.99 -16.52
N LYS A 127 6.12 9.26 -15.62
CA LYS A 127 5.24 9.89 -14.61
C LYS A 127 6.06 10.67 -13.59
N LYS A 128 5.40 11.58 -12.87
CA LYS A 128 5.99 12.35 -11.77
C LYS A 128 5.10 12.27 -10.53
N CYS A 129 5.71 12.54 -9.36
CA CYS A 129 4.92 12.73 -8.14
C CYS A 129 3.81 13.78 -8.36
N GLY A 130 2.60 13.51 -7.91
CA GLY A 130 1.42 14.35 -8.11
C GLY A 130 1.57 15.81 -7.66
N HIS A 131 2.48 16.07 -6.71
CA HIS A 131 2.78 17.42 -6.22
C HIS A 131 3.87 18.17 -7.02
N LEU A 132 4.47 17.56 -8.05
CA LEU A 132 5.41 18.21 -8.95
C LEU A 132 4.71 18.87 -10.15
N ASN A 133 5.42 19.82 -10.79
CA ASN A 133 4.94 20.52 -11.99
C ASN A 133 5.22 19.72 -13.28
N ASP A 134 4.66 20.22 -14.39
CA ASP A 134 4.91 19.72 -15.76
C ASP A 134 4.53 18.24 -15.95
N LYS A 135 3.49 17.79 -15.28
CA LYS A 135 2.86 16.49 -15.53
C LYS A 135 2.17 16.52 -16.88
N LYS A 136 2.31 15.44 -17.64
CA LYS A 136 1.56 15.23 -18.88
C LYS A 136 0.48 14.19 -18.63
N LEU A 137 -0.75 14.52 -19.02
CA LEU A 137 -1.89 13.64 -18.83
C LEU A 137 -2.20 12.86 -20.11
N ALA A 138 -2.63 11.64 -19.96
CA ALA A 138 -3.27 10.86 -21.01
C ALA A 138 -4.62 11.51 -21.37
N SER A 139 -5.13 11.20 -22.55
CA SER A 139 -6.51 11.60 -22.88
C SER A 139 -7.50 10.97 -21.88
N ILE A 140 -8.66 11.60 -21.72
CA ILE A 140 -9.72 11.08 -20.86
C ILE A 140 -10.10 9.66 -21.29
N GLU A 141 -10.21 9.41 -22.59
CA GLU A 141 -10.65 8.13 -23.13
C GLU A 141 -9.57 7.04 -23.00
N ASP A 142 -8.27 7.38 -23.14
CA ASP A 142 -7.20 6.41 -22.91
C ASP A 142 -7.19 5.92 -21.46
N MET A 143 -7.32 6.86 -20.50
CA MET A 143 -7.39 6.47 -19.09
C MET A 143 -8.70 5.73 -18.77
N ALA A 144 -9.84 6.14 -19.33
CA ALA A 144 -11.11 5.43 -19.17
C ALA A 144 -11.01 3.99 -19.71
N ALA A 145 -10.33 3.78 -20.85
CA ALA A 145 -10.07 2.45 -21.38
C ALA A 145 -9.21 1.59 -20.42
N LYS A 146 -8.20 2.17 -19.79
CA LYS A 146 -7.40 1.48 -18.75
C LYS A 146 -8.23 1.12 -17.53
N VAL A 147 -9.10 2.03 -17.05
CA VAL A 147 -10.03 1.75 -15.94
C VAL A 147 -10.99 0.63 -16.31
N ALA A 148 -11.57 0.65 -17.51
CA ALA A 148 -12.46 -0.41 -17.98
C ALA A 148 -11.73 -1.76 -18.08
N ALA A 149 -10.49 -1.77 -18.55
CA ALA A 149 -9.66 -2.97 -18.59
C ALA A 149 -9.39 -3.52 -17.17
N ALA A 150 -9.07 -2.65 -16.21
CA ALA A 150 -8.90 -3.04 -14.82
C ALA A 150 -10.18 -3.63 -14.22
N ALA A 151 -11.32 -2.97 -14.44
CA ALA A 151 -12.62 -3.43 -13.98
C ALA A 151 -13.04 -4.77 -14.60
N HIS A 152 -12.69 -5.00 -15.86
CA HIS A 152 -12.96 -6.27 -16.55
C HIS A 152 -12.08 -7.41 -16.03
N ALA A 153 -10.80 -7.15 -15.70
CA ALA A 153 -9.84 -8.18 -15.30
C ALA A 153 -10.00 -8.62 -13.84
N ARG A 154 -10.51 -7.75 -12.96
CA ARG A 154 -10.59 -8.01 -11.51
C ARG A 154 -11.54 -9.15 -11.16
N ARG A 155 -11.21 -9.90 -10.13
CA ARG A 155 -12.14 -10.77 -9.40
C ARG A 155 -12.71 -10.07 -8.17
N HIS A 156 -11.86 -9.40 -7.40
CA HIS A 156 -12.25 -8.76 -6.15
C HIS A 156 -11.54 -7.42 -5.90
N LEU A 157 -10.51 -7.06 -6.68
CA LEU A 157 -9.71 -5.85 -6.45
C LEU A 157 -10.59 -4.60 -6.49
N PHE A 158 -10.44 -3.71 -5.51
CA PHE A 158 -11.11 -2.42 -5.49
C PHE A 158 -10.31 -1.43 -6.35
N ILE A 159 -10.94 -0.87 -7.38
CA ILE A 159 -10.29 -0.02 -8.37
C ILE A 159 -10.55 1.46 -8.06
N ILE A 160 -9.50 2.22 -7.84
CA ILE A 160 -9.56 3.67 -7.63
C ILE A 160 -8.94 4.34 -8.86
N ALA A 161 -9.68 5.23 -9.51
CA ALA A 161 -9.10 6.04 -10.57
C ALA A 161 -8.56 7.35 -9.97
N ARG A 162 -7.26 7.60 -10.19
CA ARG A 162 -6.60 8.83 -9.80
C ARG A 162 -6.55 9.78 -10.98
N THR A 163 -6.88 11.05 -10.72
CA THR A 163 -6.67 12.12 -11.70
C THR A 163 -5.73 13.18 -11.13
N ASP A 164 -4.74 13.53 -11.92
CA ASP A 164 -3.77 14.60 -11.65
C ASP A 164 -4.15 15.91 -12.35
N ALA A 165 -5.38 16.01 -12.88
CA ALA A 165 -5.82 17.10 -13.73
C ALA A 165 -6.07 18.42 -13.01
N ALA A 166 -6.30 18.42 -11.70
CA ALA A 166 -6.64 19.64 -10.96
C ALA A 166 -5.63 20.79 -11.17
N ALA A 167 -4.34 20.46 -11.30
CA ALA A 167 -3.29 21.45 -11.49
C ALA A 167 -3.19 22.00 -12.93
N SER A 168 -3.58 21.23 -13.94
CA SER A 168 -3.42 21.59 -15.37
C SER A 168 -4.73 21.93 -16.06
N GLU A 169 -5.84 21.29 -15.69
CA GLU A 169 -7.15 21.44 -16.30
C GLU A 169 -8.16 22.08 -15.33
N GLY A 170 -7.73 22.37 -14.09
CA GLY A 170 -8.57 22.94 -13.05
C GLY A 170 -9.65 21.98 -12.52
N MET A 171 -10.55 22.49 -11.71
CA MET A 171 -11.62 21.71 -11.06
C MET A 171 -12.54 21.05 -12.08
N GLU A 172 -12.94 21.77 -13.13
CA GLU A 172 -13.85 21.23 -14.15
C GLU A 172 -13.24 20.06 -14.91
N GLY A 173 -11.96 20.16 -15.29
CA GLY A 173 -11.24 19.05 -15.95
C GLY A 173 -11.12 17.84 -15.04
N ALA A 174 -10.75 18.04 -13.78
CA ALA A 174 -10.65 16.95 -12.81
C ALA A 174 -12.01 16.25 -12.60
N LEU A 175 -13.09 17.01 -12.50
CA LEU A 175 -14.46 16.47 -12.35
C LEU A 175 -14.95 15.73 -13.61
N ALA A 176 -14.66 16.26 -14.80
CA ALA A 176 -15.03 15.59 -16.06
C ALA A 176 -14.35 14.22 -16.16
N ARG A 177 -13.04 14.17 -15.86
CA ARG A 177 -12.24 12.93 -15.80
C ARG A 177 -12.81 11.96 -14.76
N ALA A 178 -13.04 12.43 -13.54
CA ALA A 178 -13.57 11.60 -12.46
C ALA A 178 -14.90 10.94 -12.82
N ARG A 179 -15.85 11.69 -13.42
CA ARG A 179 -17.13 11.12 -13.88
C ARG A 179 -16.93 10.06 -14.94
N ARG A 180 -16.10 10.34 -15.94
CA ARG A 180 -15.81 9.39 -17.01
C ARG A 180 -15.15 8.11 -16.51
N TYR A 181 -14.28 8.21 -15.50
CA TYR A 181 -13.63 7.04 -14.89
C TYR A 181 -14.60 6.21 -14.04
N MET A 182 -15.55 6.86 -13.34
CA MET A 182 -16.64 6.13 -12.66
C MET A 182 -17.53 5.38 -13.66
N GLU A 183 -17.88 5.99 -14.79
CA GLU A 183 -18.62 5.34 -15.89
C GLU A 183 -17.84 4.15 -16.48
N ALA A 184 -16.51 4.23 -16.51
CA ALA A 184 -15.64 3.17 -16.99
C ALA A 184 -15.49 2.00 -15.99
N GLY A 185 -16.02 2.13 -14.76
CA GLY A 185 -16.05 1.03 -13.78
C GLY A 185 -15.09 1.16 -12.60
N ALA A 186 -14.58 2.37 -12.33
CA ALA A 186 -13.89 2.65 -11.08
C ALA A 186 -14.86 2.53 -9.89
N ASP A 187 -14.35 2.07 -8.73
CA ASP A 187 -15.13 1.99 -7.49
C ASP A 187 -15.02 3.30 -6.66
N ALA A 188 -13.98 4.10 -6.91
CA ALA A 188 -13.68 5.32 -6.17
C ALA A 188 -12.80 6.26 -7.00
N ILE A 189 -12.69 7.51 -6.56
CA ILE A 189 -11.85 8.53 -7.19
C ILE A 189 -10.81 9.05 -6.21
N PHE A 190 -9.60 9.28 -6.74
CA PHE A 190 -8.50 9.94 -6.06
C PHE A 190 -8.14 11.24 -6.80
N PRO A 191 -8.71 12.39 -6.39
CA PRO A 191 -8.32 13.69 -6.94
C PRO A 191 -7.00 14.14 -6.29
N GLU A 192 -5.92 14.13 -7.06
CA GLU A 192 -4.58 14.43 -6.53
C GLU A 192 -4.33 15.94 -6.39
N ALA A 193 -3.52 16.30 -5.39
CA ALA A 193 -2.94 17.63 -5.20
C ALA A 193 -3.96 18.77 -5.10
N MET A 194 -5.07 18.56 -4.40
CA MET A 194 -5.97 19.63 -4.00
C MET A 194 -5.24 20.62 -3.06
N LEU A 195 -5.40 21.90 -3.28
CA LEU A 195 -4.58 22.94 -2.67
C LEU A 195 -5.21 23.63 -1.45
N SER A 196 -6.52 23.44 -1.24
CA SER A 196 -7.24 24.08 -0.13
C SER A 196 -8.44 23.26 0.32
N GLU A 197 -8.95 23.58 1.51
CA GLU A 197 -10.18 22.99 2.05
C GLU A 197 -11.37 23.19 1.09
N GLU A 198 -11.49 24.36 0.49
CA GLU A 198 -12.56 24.69 -0.44
C GLU A 198 -12.54 23.74 -1.65
N MET A 199 -11.36 23.45 -2.20
CA MET A 199 -11.21 22.51 -3.32
C MET A 199 -11.64 21.09 -2.92
N PHE A 200 -11.27 20.62 -1.72
CA PHE A 200 -11.71 19.31 -1.23
C PHE A 200 -13.23 19.24 -1.10
N ARG A 201 -13.84 20.24 -0.47
CA ARG A 201 -15.29 20.32 -0.27
C ARG A 201 -16.05 20.45 -1.59
N GLU A 202 -15.55 21.29 -2.51
CA GLU A 202 -16.17 21.49 -3.83
C GLU A 202 -16.15 20.16 -4.60
N PHE A 203 -14.99 19.47 -4.68
CA PHE A 203 -14.90 18.21 -5.40
C PHE A 203 -15.86 17.17 -4.81
N ALA A 204 -15.89 17.02 -3.49
CA ALA A 204 -16.78 16.07 -2.82
C ALA A 204 -18.26 16.39 -3.05
N SER A 205 -18.65 17.66 -2.97
CA SER A 205 -20.06 18.08 -3.19
C SER A 205 -20.54 17.80 -4.63
N ARG A 206 -19.62 17.82 -5.60
CA ARG A 206 -19.90 17.62 -7.02
C ARG A 206 -19.77 16.16 -7.48
N MET A 207 -19.33 15.26 -6.55
CA MET A 207 -19.26 13.80 -6.76
C MET A 207 -20.07 13.04 -5.69
N PRO A 208 -21.37 13.34 -5.54
CA PRO A 208 -22.17 12.75 -4.46
C PRO A 208 -22.24 11.22 -4.58
N GLY A 209 -22.05 10.54 -3.45
CA GLY A 209 -22.09 9.06 -3.37
C GLY A 209 -20.84 8.33 -3.88
N VAL A 210 -19.86 9.04 -4.44
CA VAL A 210 -18.61 8.46 -4.87
C VAL A 210 -17.62 8.45 -3.70
N PRO A 211 -17.04 7.29 -3.32
CA PRO A 211 -15.98 7.26 -2.32
C PRO A 211 -14.74 8.01 -2.82
N LEU A 212 -14.24 8.97 -2.02
CA LEU A 212 -13.08 9.77 -2.38
C LEU A 212 -11.89 9.43 -1.50
N LEU A 213 -10.70 9.39 -2.10
CA LEU A 213 -9.41 9.20 -1.45
C LEU A 213 -8.64 10.53 -1.39
N ALA A 214 -8.20 10.92 -0.20
CA ALA A 214 -7.31 12.05 0.02
C ALA A 214 -5.86 11.60 0.25
N ASN A 215 -4.91 12.38 -0.27
CA ASN A 215 -3.49 12.20 -0.01
C ASN A 215 -2.98 13.26 0.98
N MET A 216 -2.50 12.81 2.14
CA MET A 216 -1.85 13.66 3.12
C MET A 216 -0.35 13.38 3.16
N THR A 217 0.34 13.78 2.08
CA THR A 217 1.80 13.68 2.01
C THR A 217 2.46 14.94 2.56
N GLU A 218 3.53 14.75 3.32
CA GLU A 218 4.34 15.85 3.83
C GLU A 218 5.17 16.49 2.70
N PHE A 219 5.45 17.78 2.85
CA PHE A 219 6.24 18.57 1.88
C PHE A 219 5.61 18.66 0.49
N GLY A 220 4.32 18.33 0.38
CA GLY A 220 3.52 18.51 -0.82
C GLY A 220 2.92 19.93 -0.90
N ARG A 221 2.03 20.12 -1.86
CA ARG A 221 1.31 21.40 -2.08
C ARG A 221 0.05 21.53 -1.25
N THR A 222 -0.49 20.41 -0.79
CA THR A 222 -1.69 20.33 0.06
C THR A 222 -1.33 20.79 1.48
N PRO A 223 -2.11 21.68 2.12
CA PRO A 223 -1.96 21.99 3.54
C PRO A 223 -2.14 20.75 4.42
N PHE A 224 -1.59 20.79 5.63
CA PHE A 224 -1.80 19.69 6.59
C PHE A 224 -3.24 19.69 7.10
N PHE A 225 -3.92 18.57 6.87
CA PHE A 225 -5.24 18.29 7.43
C PHE A 225 -5.23 16.99 8.23
N THR A 226 -6.03 16.95 9.26
CA THR A 226 -6.26 15.74 10.05
C THR A 226 -7.22 14.78 9.34
N LYS A 227 -7.22 13.54 9.76
CA LYS A 227 -8.19 12.54 9.32
C LYS A 227 -9.64 13.04 9.45
N GLN A 228 -9.96 13.69 10.59
CA GLN A 228 -11.30 14.23 10.86
C GLN A 228 -11.69 15.33 9.88
N GLN A 229 -10.76 16.24 9.58
CA GLN A 229 -11.02 17.28 8.59
C GLN A 229 -11.33 16.72 7.20
N PHE A 230 -10.60 15.70 6.74
CA PHE A 230 -10.94 15.02 5.49
C PHE A 230 -12.32 14.36 5.51
N GLU A 231 -12.72 13.78 6.64
CA GLU A 231 -14.09 13.27 6.82
C GLU A 231 -15.13 14.40 6.70
N ASP A 232 -14.89 15.52 7.36
CA ASP A 232 -15.75 16.71 7.31
C ASP A 232 -15.82 17.35 5.91
N PHE A 233 -14.79 17.14 5.08
CA PHE A 233 -14.76 17.53 3.66
C PHE A 233 -15.56 16.57 2.76
N GLY A 234 -15.98 15.41 3.26
CA GLY A 234 -16.73 14.41 2.51
C GLY A 234 -15.90 13.28 1.92
N TYR A 235 -14.65 13.10 2.37
CA TYR A 235 -13.78 12.02 1.92
C TYR A 235 -13.99 10.74 2.72
N LYS A 236 -13.80 9.60 2.08
CA LYS A 236 -14.00 8.27 2.67
C LYS A 236 -12.69 7.56 3.01
N MET A 237 -11.59 7.98 2.41
CA MET A 237 -10.25 7.42 2.61
C MET A 237 -9.22 8.53 2.71
N VAL A 238 -8.17 8.30 3.51
CA VAL A 238 -6.97 9.16 3.55
C VAL A 238 -5.73 8.30 3.67
N ILE A 239 -4.69 8.62 2.87
CA ILE A 239 -3.38 7.98 2.91
C ILE A 239 -2.30 8.94 3.45
N TRP A 240 -1.29 8.36 4.12
CA TRP A 240 0.00 8.99 4.45
C TRP A 240 1.09 8.16 3.78
N PRO A 241 1.39 8.40 2.47
CA PRO A 241 2.03 7.42 1.61
C PRO A 241 3.48 7.10 1.94
N VAL A 242 4.27 8.12 2.28
CA VAL A 242 5.73 7.96 2.46
C VAL A 242 6.23 8.40 3.85
N THR A 243 5.33 8.70 4.77
CA THR A 243 5.63 9.21 6.11
C THR A 243 6.57 8.29 6.87
N SER A 244 6.26 7.00 6.94
CA SER A 244 7.07 6.00 7.64
C SER A 244 8.46 5.84 7.02
N LEU A 245 8.55 5.83 5.69
CA LEU A 245 9.84 5.76 4.98
C LEU A 245 10.71 7.00 5.29
N ARG A 246 10.13 8.20 5.24
CA ARG A 246 10.89 9.44 5.52
C ARG A 246 11.43 9.48 6.94
N VAL A 247 10.66 9.03 7.92
CA VAL A 247 11.10 8.92 9.32
C VAL A 247 12.23 7.91 9.44
N ALA A 248 12.07 6.70 8.87
CA ALA A 248 13.07 5.65 8.89
C ALA A 248 14.37 6.08 8.19
N ALA A 249 14.28 6.67 7.01
CA ALA A 249 15.43 7.15 6.25
C ALA A 249 16.23 8.23 7.01
N LYS A 250 15.53 9.15 7.69
CA LYS A 250 16.20 10.19 8.53
C LYS A 250 16.92 9.56 9.71
N ALA A 251 16.29 8.58 10.38
CA ALA A 251 16.89 7.87 11.51
C ALA A 251 18.12 7.06 11.07
N GLN A 252 18.01 6.30 9.97
CA GLN A 252 19.11 5.53 9.37
C GLN A 252 20.29 6.43 8.99
N ALA A 253 20.02 7.57 8.33
CA ALA A 253 21.08 8.51 7.98
C ALA A 253 21.78 9.10 9.22
N GLY A 254 21.04 9.32 10.31
CA GLY A 254 21.61 9.73 11.61
C GLY A 254 22.52 8.65 12.21
N LEU A 255 22.05 7.43 12.23
CA LEU A 255 22.78 6.27 12.73
C LEU A 255 24.10 6.05 11.98
N TYR A 256 24.06 6.03 10.63
CA TYR A 256 25.28 5.80 9.84
C TYR A 256 26.32 6.92 10.02
N ARG A 257 25.88 8.16 10.16
CA ARG A 257 26.78 9.27 10.50
C ARG A 257 27.40 9.10 11.90
N ALA A 258 26.63 8.65 12.87
CA ALA A 258 27.14 8.38 14.22
C ALA A 258 28.16 7.24 14.21
N ILE A 259 27.88 6.14 13.54
CA ILE A 259 28.83 5.02 13.40
C ILE A 259 30.13 5.47 12.72
N ALA A 260 30.03 6.25 11.62
CA ALA A 260 31.21 6.76 10.90
C ALA A 260 32.07 7.69 11.76
N ARG A 261 31.46 8.51 12.61
CA ARG A 261 32.15 9.45 13.49
C ARG A 261 32.75 8.75 14.73
N ASP A 262 32.00 7.87 15.36
CA ASP A 262 32.28 7.34 16.70
C ASP A 262 32.91 5.91 16.67
N GLY A 263 32.98 5.29 15.49
CA GLY A 263 33.45 3.90 15.32
C GLY A 263 32.48 2.87 15.87
N GLY A 264 31.24 3.23 16.22
CA GLY A 264 30.24 2.31 16.78
C GLY A 264 28.89 2.97 17.01
N ALA A 265 27.89 2.17 17.36
CA ALA A 265 26.50 2.61 17.54
C ALA A 265 26.11 2.87 19.01
N HIS A 266 27.07 2.84 19.95
CA HIS A 266 26.80 2.90 21.40
C HIS A 266 26.01 4.15 21.83
N ASN A 267 26.19 5.27 21.15
CA ASN A 267 25.47 6.51 21.42
C ASN A 267 24.04 6.55 20.84
N CYS A 268 23.65 5.51 20.08
CA CYS A 268 22.33 5.43 19.43
C CYS A 268 21.41 4.36 20.05
N VAL A 269 21.90 3.58 21.03
CA VAL A 269 21.16 2.44 21.60
C VAL A 269 19.80 2.84 22.15
N ALA A 270 19.66 4.02 22.77
CA ALA A 270 18.39 4.51 23.29
C ALA A 270 17.32 4.82 22.21
N GLN A 271 17.72 4.88 20.93
CA GLN A 271 16.82 5.12 19.79
C GLN A 271 16.45 3.82 19.07
N MET A 272 16.94 2.68 19.52
CA MET A 272 16.72 1.37 18.92
C MET A 272 15.60 0.64 19.66
N LEU A 273 14.84 -0.17 18.94
CA LEU A 273 14.07 -1.23 19.57
C LEU A 273 15.03 -2.20 20.26
N THR A 274 14.71 -2.62 21.47
CA THR A 274 15.40 -3.73 22.11
C THR A 274 15.16 -5.02 21.31
N ARG A 275 15.98 -6.04 21.53
CA ARG A 275 15.76 -7.37 20.94
C ARG A 275 14.38 -7.90 21.29
N LYS A 276 13.93 -7.71 22.53
CA LYS A 276 12.61 -8.13 23.01
C LYS A 276 11.49 -7.45 22.23
N GLU A 277 11.49 -6.13 22.14
CA GLU A 277 10.46 -5.37 21.41
C GLU A 277 10.41 -5.74 19.91
N LEU A 278 11.58 -5.95 19.28
CA LEU A 278 11.64 -6.41 17.91
C LEU A 278 11.04 -7.82 17.76
N TYR A 279 11.39 -8.75 18.65
CA TYR A 279 10.90 -10.13 18.61
C TYR A 279 9.39 -10.19 18.88
N GLU A 280 8.87 -9.39 19.81
CA GLU A 280 7.44 -9.22 20.02
C GLU A 280 6.75 -8.70 18.75
N THR A 281 7.33 -7.70 18.06
CA THR A 281 6.76 -7.12 16.82
C THR A 281 6.66 -8.16 15.71
N ILE A 282 7.69 -9.00 15.52
CA ILE A 282 7.73 -10.02 14.46
C ILE A 282 7.14 -11.37 14.84
N ASP A 283 6.58 -11.49 16.06
CA ASP A 283 5.99 -12.73 16.62
C ASP A 283 6.99 -13.90 16.65
N TYR A 284 8.24 -13.63 17.08
CA TYR A 284 9.30 -14.63 17.10
C TYR A 284 8.89 -15.90 17.88
N ASP A 285 8.34 -15.73 19.08
CA ASP A 285 7.92 -16.83 19.95
C ASP A 285 6.78 -17.64 19.31
N GLY A 286 5.88 -16.99 18.55
CA GLY A 286 4.82 -17.67 17.79
C GLY A 286 5.35 -18.58 16.69
N PHE A 287 6.43 -18.16 16.02
CA PHE A 287 7.12 -19.01 15.02
C PHE A 287 7.85 -20.18 15.67
N GLU A 288 8.56 -19.97 16.80
CA GLU A 288 9.18 -21.06 17.55
C GLU A 288 8.15 -22.08 18.05
N ALA A 289 7.05 -21.60 18.62
CA ALA A 289 5.96 -22.45 19.10
C ALA A 289 5.35 -23.29 17.97
N LEU A 290 5.16 -22.66 16.78
CA LEU A 290 4.66 -23.38 15.60
C LEU A 290 5.66 -24.47 15.17
N ASP A 291 6.96 -24.18 15.07
CA ASP A 291 7.99 -25.16 14.70
C ASP A 291 8.03 -26.34 15.70
N ALA A 292 7.87 -26.06 16.99
CA ALA A 292 7.85 -27.07 18.03
C ALA A 292 6.66 -28.05 17.92
N THR A 293 5.55 -27.65 17.26
CA THR A 293 4.39 -28.52 17.05
C THR A 293 4.53 -29.44 15.84
N ILE A 294 5.52 -29.19 14.97
CA ILE A 294 5.72 -29.97 13.74
C ILE A 294 6.48 -31.25 14.06
N ILE A 295 5.90 -32.39 13.72
CA ILE A 295 6.55 -33.71 13.85
C ILE A 295 7.71 -33.77 12.86
N LYS A 296 8.94 -33.80 13.36
CA LYS A 296 10.13 -33.95 12.53
C LYS A 296 10.26 -35.41 12.08
N THR A 297 10.41 -35.64 10.79
CA THR A 297 10.73 -36.96 10.26
C THR A 297 12.13 -37.36 10.70
N ILE A 298 12.22 -38.39 11.52
CA ILE A 298 13.51 -39.00 11.86
C ILE A 298 13.88 -39.92 10.69
N VAL A 299 14.94 -39.56 9.97
CA VAL A 299 15.50 -40.48 8.96
C VAL A 299 16.19 -41.62 9.73
N PRO A 300 15.76 -42.88 9.55
CA PRO A 300 16.41 -43.98 10.22
C PRO A 300 17.90 -44.03 9.87
N ASP A 301 18.75 -44.18 10.88
CA ASP A 301 20.17 -44.38 10.65
C ASP A 301 20.38 -45.69 9.88
N PRO A 302 20.90 -45.67 8.64
CA PRO A 302 21.09 -46.87 7.84
C PRO A 302 22.06 -47.91 8.47
N MET A 303 22.73 -47.50 9.54
CA MET A 303 23.64 -48.37 10.29
C MET A 303 23.02 -48.98 11.55
N LEU A 304 21.76 -48.66 11.90
CA LEU A 304 21.08 -49.33 13.01
C LEU A 304 20.33 -50.54 12.48
N PRO A 305 20.54 -51.75 13.04
CA PRO A 305 19.85 -52.95 12.63
C PRO A 305 18.34 -52.75 12.86
N SER A 306 17.55 -53.06 11.85
CA SER A 306 16.06 -53.07 11.85
C SER A 306 15.56 -54.09 12.89
N GLY A 307 15.41 -53.68 14.17
CA GLY A 307 14.97 -54.64 15.16
C GLY A 307 14.79 -54.18 16.61
N LEU A 308 14.89 -52.91 16.91
CA LEU A 308 14.45 -52.43 18.22
C LEU A 308 13.11 -51.72 18.10
N GLY A 309 12.07 -52.47 18.32
CA GLY A 309 10.72 -51.97 18.51
C GLY A 309 10.73 -50.99 19.67
N VAL A 310 10.29 -49.75 19.44
CA VAL A 310 9.95 -48.81 20.49
C VAL A 310 8.73 -49.39 21.19
N GLN A 311 8.96 -50.05 22.35
CA GLN A 311 7.94 -50.26 23.35
C GLN A 311 7.71 -48.87 24.02
N GLN A 312 6.48 -48.52 24.16
CA GLN A 312 5.83 -47.28 24.62
C GLN A 312 6.51 -46.58 25.81
#